data_bcfe0fc8e56124b5c38d29cd1e521aa2
#
_entry.id   bcfe0fc8e56124b5c38d29cd1e521aa2
#
_cell.length_a   1.000
_cell.length_b   1.000
_cell.length_c   1.000
_cell.angle_alpha   90.00
_cell.angle_beta   90.00
_cell.angle_gamma   90.00
#
_symmetry.space_group_name_H-M   'P 1'
#
loop_
_entity.id
_entity.type
_entity.pdbx_description
1 polymer ?
#
loop_
_entity_poly.entity_id
_entity_poly.type
_entity_poly.pdbx_seq_one_letter_code
_entity_poly.pdbx_strand_id
1 'polypeptide(L)'
;MGTTTFSGPVKAGTIKDTTGTTLGTDVKNVGFVVMGQSAYADIQGASHLNQVIATIPANSQITDVVLNVTEVNNDTGAATVSVGTVDDADAFIATANVKALGTTYGTLDTEASNVGSTDIQVVADFTGASGDATTGNATVTVKYLQNNQIAIAGDVPA
;
A
#
# COMPACT_ATOMS: atom_id res chain seq x y z
N MET A 1 -2.63 -34.47 -33.24
CA MET A 1 -2.61 -33.62 -32.02
C MET A 1 -3.66 -34.19 -31.07
N GLY A 2 -3.24 -34.68 -29.90
CA GLY A 2 -4.18 -35.21 -28.91
C GLY A 2 -4.89 -34.07 -28.20
N THR A 3 -6.21 -34.10 -28.22
CA THR A 3 -7.03 -33.14 -27.44
C THR A 3 -7.16 -33.70 -26.03
N THR A 4 -6.65 -32.99 -25.02
CA THR A 4 -6.84 -33.38 -23.64
C THR A 4 -8.19 -32.82 -23.18
N THR A 5 -9.14 -33.72 -22.89
CA THR A 5 -10.47 -33.34 -22.38
C THR A 5 -10.46 -33.51 -20.88
N PHE A 6 -10.67 -32.42 -20.13
CA PHE A 6 -10.86 -32.47 -18.69
C PHE A 6 -12.33 -32.66 -18.37
N SER A 7 -12.68 -33.74 -17.66
CA SER A 7 -14.06 -34.05 -17.27
C SER A 7 -14.46 -33.52 -15.89
N GLY A 8 -13.80 -32.47 -15.41
CA GLY A 8 -14.09 -31.83 -14.11
C GLY A 8 -13.75 -30.37 -14.14
N PRO A 9 -14.16 -29.60 -13.10
CA PRO A 9 -13.82 -28.20 -13.02
C PRO A 9 -12.30 -28.02 -12.88
N VAL A 10 -11.69 -27.41 -13.89
CA VAL A 10 -10.28 -27.01 -13.85
C VAL A 10 -10.21 -25.77 -12.98
N LYS A 11 -9.76 -25.93 -11.75
CA LYS A 11 -9.36 -24.79 -10.92
C LYS A 11 -7.98 -24.32 -11.38
N ALA A 12 -7.95 -23.52 -12.43
CA ALA A 12 -6.75 -22.80 -12.79
C ALA A 12 -6.60 -21.63 -11.82
N GLY A 13 -5.81 -21.81 -10.78
CA GLY A 13 -5.46 -20.75 -9.83
C GLY A 13 -4.43 -19.79 -10.41
N THR A 14 -4.59 -19.38 -11.65
CA THR A 14 -3.72 -18.35 -12.22
C THR A 14 -4.40 -17.02 -12.05
N ILE A 15 -3.89 -16.22 -11.13
CA ILE A 15 -4.13 -14.79 -11.14
C ILE A 15 -3.41 -14.27 -12.39
N LYS A 16 -4.15 -14.18 -13.47
CA LYS A 16 -3.59 -13.74 -14.73
C LYS A 16 -3.48 -12.25 -14.70
N ASP A 17 -2.25 -11.78 -14.78
CA ASP A 17 -1.81 -10.46 -15.18
C ASP A 17 -2.90 -9.38 -15.15
N THR A 18 -3.04 -8.79 -13.99
CA THR A 18 -3.86 -7.61 -13.87
C THR A 18 -2.94 -6.42 -14.03
N THR A 19 -2.96 -5.79 -15.20
CA THR A 19 -2.40 -4.47 -15.38
C THR A 19 -3.26 -3.51 -14.53
N GLY A 20 -2.88 -3.32 -13.27
CA GLY A 20 -3.59 -2.45 -12.35
C GLY A 20 -3.69 -3.01 -10.93
N THR A 21 -4.33 -2.26 -10.07
CA THR A 21 -4.50 -2.57 -8.65
C THR A 21 -5.72 -3.44 -8.35
N THR A 22 -6.58 -3.68 -9.35
CA THR A 22 -7.83 -4.43 -9.18
C THR A 22 -7.61 -5.92 -9.40
N LEU A 23 -8.16 -6.73 -8.49
CA LEU A 23 -8.15 -8.18 -8.61
C LEU A 23 -8.89 -8.65 -9.87
N GLY A 24 -8.35 -9.67 -10.53
CA GLY A 24 -9.00 -10.30 -11.69
C GLY A 24 -10.37 -10.90 -11.35
N THR A 25 -11.20 -11.04 -12.38
CA THR A 25 -12.56 -11.58 -12.25
C THR A 25 -12.61 -12.99 -11.65
N ASP A 26 -11.56 -13.76 -11.83
CA ASP A 26 -11.50 -15.15 -11.34
C ASP A 26 -11.32 -15.25 -9.81
N VAL A 27 -10.93 -14.16 -9.15
CA VAL A 27 -10.75 -14.10 -7.69
C VAL A 27 -12.00 -13.60 -6.97
N LYS A 28 -13.03 -13.18 -7.69
CA LYS A 28 -14.25 -12.57 -7.14
C LYS A 28 -15.06 -13.46 -6.20
N ASN A 29 -14.87 -14.77 -6.26
CA ASN A 29 -15.67 -15.73 -5.48
C ASN A 29 -15.03 -16.09 -4.13
N VAL A 30 -13.90 -15.49 -3.75
CA VAL A 30 -13.21 -15.81 -2.49
C VAL A 30 -13.52 -14.84 -1.35
N GLY A 31 -14.41 -13.88 -1.57
CA GLY A 31 -14.77 -12.88 -0.57
C GLY A 31 -13.71 -11.78 -0.44
N PHE A 32 -13.06 -11.71 0.70
CA PHE A 32 -11.96 -10.76 0.93
C PHE A 32 -10.62 -11.36 0.57
N VAL A 33 -9.77 -10.58 -0.10
CA VAL A 33 -8.39 -10.93 -0.35
C VAL A 33 -7.49 -9.91 0.35
N VAL A 34 -6.52 -10.43 1.12
CA VAL A 34 -5.48 -9.60 1.73
C VAL A 34 -4.41 -9.34 0.68
N MET A 35 -4.14 -8.09 0.42
CA MET A 35 -3.12 -7.64 -0.52
C MET A 35 -2.04 -6.84 0.21
N GLY A 36 -0.84 -6.80 -0.34
CA GLY A 36 0.24 -5.96 0.15
C GLY A 36 0.95 -5.30 -1.02
N GLN A 37 1.25 -4.02 -0.87
CA GLN A 37 2.12 -3.26 -1.77
C GLN A 37 3.26 -2.67 -0.96
N SER A 38 4.46 -2.65 -1.53
CA SER A 38 5.65 -2.15 -0.86
C SER A 38 6.51 -1.39 -1.85
N ALA A 39 7.02 -0.24 -1.44
CA ALA A 39 7.97 0.55 -2.21
C ALA A 39 9.03 1.18 -1.31
N TYR A 40 10.15 1.56 -1.91
CA TYR A 40 11.15 2.37 -1.26
C TYR A 40 10.69 3.82 -1.19
N ALA A 41 10.89 4.45 -0.04
CA ALA A 41 10.86 5.89 0.11
C ALA A 41 12.30 6.42 -0.05
N ASP A 42 12.49 7.39 -0.93
CA ASP A 42 13.75 8.10 -1.04
C ASP A 42 13.92 9.03 0.17
N ILE A 43 14.92 8.74 0.98
CA ILE A 43 15.23 9.47 2.20
C ILE A 43 16.63 10.09 2.16
N GLN A 44 17.16 10.38 0.99
CA GLN A 44 18.48 11.02 0.82
C GLN A 44 18.33 12.45 0.30
N GLY A 45 19.36 13.26 0.52
CA GLY A 45 19.37 14.65 0.05
C GLY A 45 18.34 15.55 0.70
N ALA A 46 17.75 16.41 -0.10
CA ALA A 46 16.71 17.34 0.33
C ALA A 46 15.37 16.62 0.57
N SER A 47 14.39 17.36 1.09
CA SER A 47 13.05 16.82 1.34
C SER A 47 12.37 16.37 0.04
N HIS A 48 11.72 15.21 0.10
CA HIS A 48 10.95 14.62 -0.99
C HIS A 48 9.51 14.40 -0.53
N LEU A 49 8.58 15.06 -1.20
CA LEU A 49 7.16 15.02 -0.84
C LEU A 49 6.36 14.20 -1.86
N ASN A 50 5.25 13.64 -1.42
CA ASN A 50 4.30 12.89 -2.25
C ASN A 50 4.94 11.72 -3.03
N GLN A 51 5.88 11.02 -2.41
CA GLN A 51 6.44 9.80 -3.02
C GLN A 51 5.39 8.70 -3.00
N VAL A 52 4.88 8.32 -4.17
CA VAL A 52 3.82 7.31 -4.27
C VAL A 52 4.36 5.94 -3.89
N ILE A 53 3.84 5.38 -2.81
CA ILE A 53 4.19 4.05 -2.29
C ILE A 53 3.27 2.98 -2.86
N ALA A 54 1.96 3.25 -2.83
CA ALA A 54 0.95 2.30 -3.24
C ALA A 54 -0.26 3.01 -3.82
N THR A 55 -0.92 2.36 -4.77
CA THR A 55 -2.26 2.75 -5.21
C THR A 55 -3.24 1.69 -4.72
N ILE A 56 -4.15 2.09 -3.85
CA ILE A 56 -5.11 1.20 -3.21
C ILE A 56 -6.44 1.32 -3.94
N PRO A 57 -6.99 0.19 -4.42
CA PRO A 57 -8.22 0.19 -5.18
C PRO A 57 -9.43 0.67 -4.37
N ALA A 58 -10.38 1.27 -5.06
CA ALA A 58 -11.69 1.58 -4.51
C ALA A 58 -12.33 0.38 -3.78
N ASN A 59 -13.15 0.67 -2.78
CA ASN A 59 -13.83 -0.31 -1.93
C ASN A 59 -12.89 -1.26 -1.17
N SER A 60 -11.63 -0.85 -0.99
CA SER A 60 -10.66 -1.54 -0.15
C SER A 60 -10.65 -0.95 1.26
N GLN A 61 -10.11 -1.71 2.20
CA GLN A 61 -9.83 -1.26 3.55
C GLN A 61 -8.35 -1.48 3.86
N ILE A 62 -7.63 -0.42 4.20
CA ILE A 62 -6.25 -0.50 4.66
C ILE A 62 -6.25 -1.09 6.08
N THR A 63 -5.41 -2.09 6.30
CA THR A 63 -5.35 -2.84 7.57
C THR A 63 -4.03 -2.69 8.29
N ASP A 64 -2.98 -2.27 7.59
CA ASP A 64 -1.66 -2.10 8.19
C ASP A 64 -0.79 -1.20 7.30
N VAL A 65 -0.02 -0.32 7.92
CA VAL A 65 1.01 0.49 7.26
C VAL A 65 2.28 0.39 8.09
N VAL A 66 3.38 -0.01 7.45
CA VAL A 66 4.64 -0.28 8.13
C VAL A 66 5.78 0.43 7.40
N LEU A 67 6.51 1.26 8.11
CA LEU A 67 7.78 1.84 7.67
C LEU A 67 8.94 1.05 8.29
N ASN A 68 9.86 0.57 7.46
CA ASN A 68 11.06 -0.12 7.91
C ASN A 68 12.31 0.60 7.41
N VAL A 69 13.13 1.10 8.33
CA VAL A 69 14.43 1.72 8.05
C VAL A 69 15.51 0.65 8.08
N THR A 70 16.08 0.35 6.92
CA THR A 70 17.13 -0.68 6.75
C THR A 70 18.54 -0.10 6.66
N GLU A 71 18.65 1.18 6.33
CA GLU A 71 19.89 1.94 6.39
C GLU A 71 19.59 3.33 6.94
N VAL A 72 20.37 3.78 7.94
CA VAL A 72 20.13 5.06 8.60
C VAL A 72 20.42 6.22 7.67
N ASN A 73 19.57 7.23 7.74
CA ASN A 73 19.82 8.50 7.10
C ASN A 73 20.93 9.25 7.87
N ASN A 74 21.91 9.80 7.15
CA ASN A 74 23.06 10.50 7.73
C ASN A 74 22.97 12.04 7.67
N ASP A 75 21.79 12.61 7.41
CA ASP A 75 21.58 14.06 7.48
C ASP A 75 22.15 14.63 8.78
N THR A 76 22.87 15.76 8.72
CA THR A 76 23.43 16.39 9.92
C THR A 76 22.36 17.00 10.83
N GLY A 77 21.20 17.32 10.27
CA GLY A 77 20.00 17.75 10.99
C GLY A 77 19.05 16.61 11.34
N ALA A 78 17.82 16.95 11.65
CA ALA A 78 16.73 15.97 11.81
C ALA A 78 16.33 15.40 10.46
N ALA A 79 15.98 14.11 10.45
CA ALA A 79 15.46 13.44 9.26
C ALA A 79 14.28 12.56 9.64
N THR A 80 13.14 12.81 9.02
CA THR A 80 11.87 12.16 9.36
C THR A 80 11.08 11.78 8.11
N VAL A 81 10.24 10.76 8.26
CA VAL A 81 9.25 10.35 7.24
C VAL A 81 7.87 10.36 7.87
N SER A 82 6.90 10.93 7.17
CA SER A 82 5.48 10.69 7.40
C SER A 82 4.91 9.81 6.29
N VAL A 83 3.82 9.11 6.58
CA VAL A 83 3.10 8.28 5.61
C VAL A 83 1.61 8.51 5.76
N GLY A 84 0.97 8.82 4.65
CA GLY A 84 -0.45 9.10 4.62
C GLY A 84 -1.04 8.99 3.22
N THR A 85 -2.01 9.81 2.94
CA THR A 85 -2.62 9.98 1.61
C THR A 85 -2.20 11.31 0.99
N VAL A 86 -2.54 11.53 -0.27
CA VAL A 86 -2.28 12.84 -0.91
C VAL A 86 -3.02 13.98 -0.23
N ASP A 87 -4.22 13.70 0.34
CA ASP A 87 -5.02 14.71 1.03
C ASP A 87 -4.63 14.89 2.50
N ASP A 88 -4.01 13.86 3.11
CA ASP A 88 -3.54 13.86 4.49
C ASP A 88 -2.24 13.06 4.57
N ALA A 89 -1.11 13.75 4.47
CA ALA A 89 0.22 13.16 4.27
C ALA A 89 0.77 12.44 5.52
N ASP A 90 0.12 12.56 6.67
CA ASP A 90 0.51 11.96 7.93
C ASP A 90 -0.57 11.08 8.59
N ALA A 91 -1.61 10.76 7.82
CA ALA A 91 -2.76 9.98 8.27
C ALA A 91 -2.43 8.62 8.92
N PHE A 92 -1.34 7.99 8.55
CA PHE A 92 -0.95 6.67 9.08
C PHE A 92 0.28 6.74 9.99
N ILE A 93 1.31 7.45 9.57
CA ILE A 93 2.53 7.67 10.35
C ILE A 93 2.83 9.16 10.34
N ALA A 94 2.55 9.84 11.45
CA ALA A 94 2.69 11.28 11.52
C ALA A 94 4.16 11.72 11.46
N THR A 95 5.05 10.99 12.13
CA THR A 95 6.48 11.29 12.13
C THR A 95 7.28 10.08 12.58
N ALA A 96 8.14 9.57 11.71
CA ALA A 96 9.08 8.52 12.04
C ALA A 96 10.51 9.04 11.86
N ASN A 97 11.36 8.82 12.86
CA ASN A 97 12.78 9.15 12.78
C ASN A 97 13.50 8.11 11.92
N VAL A 98 14.14 8.56 10.83
CA VAL A 98 14.88 7.68 9.91
C VAL A 98 16.39 7.69 10.15
N LYS A 99 16.85 8.31 11.22
CA LYS A 99 18.25 8.28 11.69
C LYS A 99 18.55 7.10 12.62
N ALA A 100 17.62 6.17 12.77
CA ALA A 100 17.78 4.92 13.49
C ALA A 100 17.18 3.78 12.68
N LEU A 101 17.84 2.61 12.72
CA LEU A 101 17.27 1.39 12.15
C LEU A 101 16.04 0.98 12.95
N GLY A 102 15.06 0.41 12.29
CA GLY A 102 13.90 -0.14 12.97
C GLY A 102 12.62 -0.05 12.15
N THR A 103 11.56 -0.52 12.77
CA THR A 103 10.23 -0.57 12.18
C THR A 103 9.28 0.33 12.95
N THR A 104 8.55 1.17 12.23
CA THR A 104 7.46 1.99 12.77
C THR A 104 6.16 1.47 12.18
N TYR A 105 5.20 1.18 13.04
CA TYR A 105 3.85 0.79 12.66
C TYR A 105 2.95 2.01 12.63
N GLY A 106 2.13 2.09 11.60
CA GLY A 106 1.14 3.15 11.47
C GLY A 106 0.00 2.99 12.47
N THR A 107 -0.58 4.11 12.86
CA THR A 107 -1.88 4.15 13.53
C THR A 107 -2.93 4.42 12.47
N LEU A 108 -3.86 3.47 12.28
CA LEU A 108 -4.86 3.62 11.25
C LEU A 108 -5.91 4.65 11.67
N ASP A 109 -6.05 5.69 10.88
CA ASP A 109 -7.19 6.59 10.95
C ASP A 109 -8.42 5.92 10.32
N THR A 110 -9.58 6.10 10.93
CA THR A 110 -10.83 5.45 10.48
C THR A 110 -11.26 5.95 9.10
N GLU A 111 -11.04 7.23 8.81
CA GLU A 111 -11.39 7.83 7.53
C GLU A 111 -10.41 7.42 6.44
N ALA A 112 -9.12 7.56 6.70
CA ALA A 112 -8.06 7.24 5.75
C ALA A 112 -7.92 5.73 5.47
N SER A 113 -8.31 4.86 6.40
CA SER A 113 -8.30 3.41 6.20
C SER A 113 -9.41 2.90 5.29
N ASN A 114 -10.52 3.63 5.14
CA ASN A 114 -11.61 3.29 4.25
C ASN A 114 -11.45 4.01 2.90
N VAL A 115 -11.04 3.27 1.89
CA VAL A 115 -10.70 3.83 0.57
C VAL A 115 -11.89 4.45 -0.17
N GLY A 116 -13.13 4.10 0.19
CA GLY A 116 -14.31 4.66 -0.47
C GLY A 116 -14.48 4.19 -1.92
N SER A 117 -15.09 5.02 -2.77
CA SER A 117 -15.51 4.66 -4.13
C SER A 117 -14.48 4.96 -5.23
N THR A 118 -13.35 5.55 -4.89
CA THR A 118 -12.26 5.89 -5.82
C THR A 118 -10.94 5.36 -5.29
N ASP A 119 -10.01 5.04 -6.20
CA ASP A 119 -8.67 4.64 -5.82
C ASP A 119 -7.97 5.77 -5.08
N ILE A 120 -7.19 5.42 -4.04
CA ILE A 120 -6.35 6.39 -3.33
C ILE A 120 -4.87 6.03 -3.48
N GLN A 121 -4.02 7.06 -3.42
CA GLN A 121 -2.58 6.88 -3.34
C GLN A 121 -2.12 7.02 -1.88
N VAL A 122 -1.37 6.03 -1.41
CA VAL A 122 -0.59 6.15 -0.19
C VAL A 122 0.77 6.73 -0.56
N VAL A 123 1.15 7.79 0.12
CA VAL A 123 2.38 8.55 -0.13
C VAL A 123 3.27 8.56 1.10
N ALA A 124 4.56 8.76 0.86
CA ALA A 124 5.54 9.04 1.90
C ALA A 124 6.17 10.41 1.67
N ASP A 125 6.28 11.18 2.72
CA ASP A 125 6.94 12.49 2.75
C ASP A 125 8.20 12.40 3.58
N PHE A 126 9.34 12.59 2.95
CA PHE A 126 10.63 12.71 3.63
C PHE A 126 10.98 14.17 3.88
N THR A 127 11.42 14.46 5.08
CA THR A 127 11.94 15.79 5.47
C THR A 127 13.34 15.65 6.06
N GLY A 128 14.32 16.19 5.35
CA GLY A 128 15.71 16.32 5.79
C GLY A 128 16.00 17.78 6.15
N ALA A 129 16.33 18.05 7.42
CA ALA A 129 16.49 19.42 7.90
C ALA A 129 17.71 20.14 7.30
N SER A 130 18.79 19.41 7.02
CA SER A 130 19.99 19.97 6.39
C SER A 130 20.06 19.65 4.89
N GLY A 131 19.39 18.61 4.45
CA GLY A 131 19.36 18.19 3.06
C GLY A 131 20.70 17.66 2.52
N ASP A 132 21.57 17.22 3.41
CA ASP A 132 22.93 16.76 3.11
C ASP A 132 23.11 15.23 3.19
N ALA A 133 22.01 14.50 3.39
CA ALA A 133 22.05 13.05 3.48
C ALA A 133 22.53 12.39 2.17
N THR A 134 23.49 11.51 2.31
CA THR A 134 24.04 10.69 1.21
C THR A 134 23.81 9.19 1.41
N THR A 135 23.28 8.80 2.56
CA THR A 135 22.88 7.43 2.89
C THR A 135 21.50 7.43 3.51
N GLY A 136 20.86 6.30 3.45
CA GLY A 136 19.55 6.05 4.02
C GLY A 136 18.71 5.19 3.08
N ASN A 137 18.01 4.22 3.66
CA ASN A 137 17.09 3.36 2.94
C ASN A 137 15.89 3.02 3.84
N ALA A 138 14.71 3.29 3.35
CA ALA A 138 13.47 2.95 4.02
C ALA A 138 12.48 2.32 3.05
N THR A 139 11.70 1.37 3.55
CA THR A 139 10.66 0.70 2.79
C THR A 139 9.34 0.91 3.51
N VAL A 140 8.32 1.33 2.78
CA VAL A 140 6.95 1.38 3.28
C VAL A 140 6.14 0.25 2.68
N THR A 141 5.43 -0.48 3.54
CA THR A 141 4.53 -1.57 3.16
C THR A 141 3.12 -1.23 3.60
N VAL A 142 2.18 -1.31 2.68
CA VAL A 142 0.75 -1.12 2.93
C VAL A 142 0.04 -2.45 2.73
N LYS A 143 -0.73 -2.89 3.72
CA LYS A 143 -1.62 -4.06 3.61
C LYS A 143 -3.07 -3.59 3.58
N TYR A 144 -3.85 -4.22 2.75
CA TYR A 144 -5.27 -3.90 2.62
C TYR A 144 -6.12 -5.12 2.28
N LEU A 145 -7.39 -5.04 2.61
CA LEU A 145 -8.42 -5.98 2.20
C LEU A 145 -9.13 -5.40 0.99
N GLN A 146 -9.21 -6.16 -0.09
CA GLN A 146 -10.07 -5.81 -1.20
C GLN A 146 -11.36 -6.64 -1.12
N ASN A 147 -12.50 -5.95 -1.10
CA ASN A 147 -13.79 -6.60 -1.13
C ASN A 147 -14.13 -7.01 -2.57
N ASN A 148 -14.25 -8.31 -2.77
CA ASN A 148 -14.63 -8.89 -4.06
C ASN A 148 -16.12 -9.22 -4.13
N GLN A 149 -16.92 -8.63 -3.26
CA GLN A 149 -18.36 -8.84 -3.32
C GLN A 149 -18.88 -8.42 -4.69
N ILE A 150 -19.28 -9.43 -5.45
CA ILE A 150 -20.11 -9.20 -6.62
C ILE A 150 -21.43 -8.69 -6.05
N ALA A 151 -21.77 -7.44 -6.29
CA ALA A 151 -23.13 -7.00 -6.11
C ALA A 151 -23.99 -7.85 -7.07
N ILE A 152 -24.63 -8.88 -6.57
CA ILE A 152 -25.64 -9.62 -7.33
C ILE A 152 -26.78 -8.62 -7.52
N ALA A 153 -26.88 -8.05 -8.70
CA ALA A 153 -27.99 -7.21 -9.07
C ALA A 153 -29.27 -8.05 -8.90
N GLY A 154 -30.04 -7.75 -7.87
CA GLY A 154 -31.29 -8.45 -7.58
C GLY A 154 -31.42 -9.03 -6.16
N ASP A 155 -30.37 -9.08 -5.36
CA ASP A 155 -30.42 -9.60 -4.00
C ASP A 155 -30.42 -8.47 -2.95
N VAL A 156 -31.31 -7.49 -3.15
CA VAL A 156 -31.68 -6.56 -2.09
C VAL A 156 -32.89 -7.18 -1.40
N PRO A 157 -32.78 -7.72 -0.18
CA PRO A 157 -33.96 -8.12 0.60
C PRO A 157 -34.85 -6.90 0.78
N ALA A 158 -36.12 -7.07 0.44
CA ALA A 158 -37.17 -6.05 0.65
C ALA A 158 -37.34 -5.76 2.15
#